data_2de4148eada411a8f3ad9cf780193fe9
#
_entry.id   2de4148eada411a8f3ad9cf780193fe9
#
_cell.length_a   1.000
_cell.length_b   1.000
_cell.length_c   1.000
_cell.angle_alpha   90.00
_cell.angle_beta   90.00
_cell.angle_gamma   90.00
#
_symmetry.space_group_name_H-M   'P 1'
#
loop_
_entity.id
_entity.type
_entity.pdbx_description
1 polymer ?
#
loop_
_entity_poly.entity_id
_entity_poly.type
_entity_poly.pdbx_seq_one_letter_code
_entity_poly.pdbx_strand_id
1 'polypeptide(L)'
;MSATSRKYFAFLIVYLGILSAFGPFVIDMYLPALPEMTRVFDCDAMQMQLGLTFCMVGLAAGQLLFGPASDNYGRRPILIYTLMIFIAATVVCCLSDSIEIFLAARFLQGIGGAGGIVLSRSIATDLFSGRELDKTITTLSAINNVAPVVAPVVGGAVAQVWGWKGIFVLLLALGVALAFLCVPLKESLEKSKRLSGNFANSLKGYAMALGVKGFGRYCILYALAMASLFAYISSTSFIVQGIFGLSTLEFSLVFAINAIALAIGSSLSIRFRTMSLAATTGTLVGAAISLVALLVVAFYTCDLILYELFTLALLISVGLIMTSSTAAAMARGRESAGAASALIGGIGFVAGGLVSPLIGNGDILLQSFVLCFIFLALGCILTYGRRREA
;
A
#
# COMPACT_ATOMS: atom_id res chain seq x y z
N MET A 1 15.77 -32.40 4.42
CA MET A 1 14.73 -32.16 3.40
C MET A 1 15.14 -32.87 2.09
N SER A 2 14.27 -33.66 1.48
CA SER A 2 14.52 -34.24 0.15
C SER A 2 14.65 -33.12 -0.90
N ALA A 3 15.30 -33.39 -2.04
CA ALA A 3 15.45 -32.42 -3.13
C ALA A 3 14.09 -31.88 -3.63
N THR A 4 13.06 -32.70 -3.63
CA THR A 4 11.67 -32.34 -3.98
C THR A 4 11.05 -31.38 -2.96
N SER A 5 11.33 -31.57 -1.67
CA SER A 5 10.90 -30.68 -0.58
C SER A 5 11.55 -29.31 -0.69
N ARG A 6 12.83 -29.24 -1.08
CA ARG A 6 13.60 -27.99 -1.24
C ARG A 6 13.10 -27.17 -2.43
N LYS A 7 12.76 -27.83 -3.56
CA LYS A 7 12.19 -27.16 -4.75
C LYS A 7 10.80 -26.59 -4.45
N TYR A 8 9.94 -27.34 -3.75
CA TYR A 8 8.61 -26.86 -3.37
C TYR A 8 8.68 -25.70 -2.38
N PHE A 9 9.63 -25.74 -1.43
CA PHE A 9 9.86 -24.62 -0.52
C PHE A 9 10.27 -23.33 -1.27
N ALA A 10 11.23 -23.44 -2.19
CA ALA A 10 11.65 -22.29 -3.01
C ALA A 10 10.48 -21.74 -3.85
N PHE A 11 9.69 -22.62 -4.46
CA PHE A 11 8.46 -22.24 -5.16
C PHE A 11 7.51 -21.44 -4.24
N LEU A 12 7.24 -21.93 -3.04
CA LEU A 12 6.35 -21.25 -2.09
C LEU A 12 6.85 -19.85 -1.73
N ILE A 13 8.14 -19.68 -1.43
CA ILE A 13 8.71 -18.38 -1.09
C ILE A 13 8.55 -17.37 -2.23
N VAL A 14 8.85 -17.78 -3.47
CA VAL A 14 8.69 -16.90 -4.65
C VAL A 14 7.22 -16.57 -4.89
N TYR A 15 6.36 -17.59 -4.87
CA TYR A 15 4.93 -17.43 -5.11
C TYR A 15 4.26 -16.52 -4.09
N LEU A 16 4.48 -16.79 -2.80
CA LEU A 16 3.94 -15.97 -1.71
C LEU A 16 4.56 -14.55 -1.71
N GLY A 17 5.83 -14.44 -2.10
CA GLY A 17 6.52 -13.15 -2.26
C GLY A 17 5.83 -12.26 -3.30
N ILE A 18 5.56 -12.81 -4.49
CA ILE A 18 4.86 -12.06 -5.56
C ILE A 18 3.44 -11.71 -5.11
N LEU A 19 2.71 -12.63 -4.48
CA LEU A 19 1.38 -12.36 -3.93
C LEU A 19 1.40 -11.24 -2.87
N SER A 20 2.41 -11.20 -2.01
CA SER A 20 2.53 -10.14 -0.98
C SER A 20 2.76 -8.76 -1.59
N ALA A 21 3.43 -8.70 -2.74
CA ALA A 21 3.73 -7.46 -3.47
C ALA A 21 2.60 -6.99 -4.41
N PHE A 22 1.45 -7.66 -4.41
CA PHE A 22 0.33 -7.33 -5.31
C PHE A 22 -0.17 -5.91 -5.13
N GLY A 23 -0.21 -5.41 -3.89
CA GLY A 23 -0.63 -4.04 -3.59
C GLY A 23 0.19 -3.00 -4.35
N PRO A 24 1.51 -2.91 -4.14
CA PRO A 24 2.39 -2.03 -4.91
C PRO A 24 2.29 -2.22 -6.43
N PHE A 25 2.23 -3.47 -6.93
CA PHE A 25 2.09 -3.67 -8.37
C PHE A 25 0.80 -3.07 -8.92
N VAL A 26 -0.31 -3.25 -8.24
CA VAL A 26 -1.62 -2.75 -8.68
C VAL A 26 -1.74 -1.23 -8.52
N ILE A 27 -1.10 -0.65 -7.50
CA ILE A 27 -1.16 0.79 -7.19
C ILE A 27 -0.08 1.56 -7.94
N ASP A 28 1.18 1.13 -7.85
CA ASP A 28 2.31 1.99 -8.23
C ASP A 28 2.74 1.82 -9.69
N MET A 29 2.44 0.65 -10.31
CA MET A 29 2.91 0.36 -11.66
C MET A 29 2.31 1.30 -12.73
N TYR A 30 1.07 1.80 -12.54
CA TYR A 30 0.43 2.67 -13.53
C TYR A 30 0.59 4.17 -13.25
N LEU A 31 1.19 4.56 -12.11
CA LEU A 31 1.41 5.97 -11.75
C LEU A 31 2.14 6.76 -12.85
N PRO A 32 3.17 6.21 -13.53
CA PRO A 32 3.86 6.91 -14.60
C PRO A 32 2.94 7.27 -15.78
N ALA A 33 1.87 6.53 -15.99
CA ALA A 33 0.95 6.73 -17.12
C ALA A 33 -0.24 7.66 -16.78
N LEU A 34 -0.40 8.13 -15.54
CA LEU A 34 -1.53 8.97 -15.14
C LEU A 34 -1.72 10.22 -16.01
N PRO A 35 -0.67 11.00 -16.37
CA PRO A 35 -0.83 12.18 -17.24
C PRO A 35 -1.23 11.82 -18.67
N GLU A 36 -0.84 10.65 -19.18
CA GLU A 36 -1.31 10.14 -20.48
C GLU A 36 -2.78 9.76 -20.39
N MET A 37 -3.16 9.05 -19.33
CA MET A 37 -4.51 8.54 -19.14
C MET A 37 -5.55 9.67 -18.97
N THR A 38 -5.20 10.79 -18.30
CA THR A 38 -6.08 11.97 -18.23
C THR A 38 -6.45 12.48 -19.61
N ARG A 39 -5.50 12.51 -20.54
CA ARG A 39 -5.74 12.93 -21.92
C ARG A 39 -6.57 11.93 -22.72
N VAL A 40 -6.32 10.62 -22.51
CA VAL A 40 -7.04 9.56 -23.25
C VAL A 40 -8.49 9.44 -22.80
N PHE A 41 -8.77 9.59 -21.50
CA PHE A 41 -10.11 9.51 -20.95
C PHE A 41 -10.85 10.87 -20.95
N ASP A 42 -10.22 11.92 -21.48
CA ASP A 42 -10.75 13.30 -21.51
C ASP A 42 -11.31 13.73 -20.13
N CYS A 43 -10.49 13.53 -19.10
CA CYS A 43 -10.85 13.78 -17.70
C CYS A 43 -9.81 14.66 -17.02
N ASP A 44 -10.17 15.24 -15.88
CA ASP A 44 -9.23 16.01 -15.07
C ASP A 44 -8.34 15.11 -14.18
N ALA A 45 -7.32 15.71 -13.57
CA ALA A 45 -6.40 14.98 -12.69
C ALA A 45 -7.12 14.40 -11.46
N MET A 46 -8.13 15.10 -10.91
CA MET A 46 -8.91 14.63 -9.78
C MET A 46 -9.71 13.37 -10.15
N GLN A 47 -10.38 13.38 -11.29
CA GLN A 47 -11.13 12.23 -11.78
C GLN A 47 -10.22 11.01 -12.01
N MET A 48 -9.05 11.22 -12.62
CA MET A 48 -8.08 10.14 -12.84
C MET A 48 -7.54 9.57 -11.51
N GLN A 49 -7.33 10.40 -10.50
CA GLN A 49 -6.89 9.98 -9.17
C GLN A 49 -7.95 9.16 -8.41
N LEU A 50 -9.23 9.31 -8.74
CA LEU A 50 -10.27 8.39 -8.24
C LEU A 50 -9.96 6.93 -8.60
N GLY A 51 -9.20 6.66 -9.66
CA GLY A 51 -8.72 5.31 -9.99
C GLY A 51 -7.83 4.70 -8.91
N LEU A 52 -6.98 5.53 -8.24
CA LEU A 52 -6.25 5.11 -7.04
C LEU A 52 -7.21 4.88 -5.87
N THR A 53 -8.09 5.83 -5.61
CA THR A 53 -9.09 5.76 -4.54
C THR A 53 -9.92 4.48 -4.61
N PHE A 54 -10.55 4.22 -5.75
CA PHE A 54 -11.40 3.05 -5.93
C PHE A 54 -10.62 1.74 -5.75
N CYS A 55 -9.40 1.68 -6.30
CA CYS A 55 -8.54 0.51 -6.12
C CYS A 55 -8.15 0.30 -4.64
N MET A 56 -7.78 1.35 -3.93
CA MET A 56 -7.39 1.27 -2.51
C MET A 56 -8.55 0.93 -1.60
N VAL A 57 -9.74 1.49 -1.84
CA VAL A 57 -10.96 1.11 -1.14
C VAL A 57 -11.31 -0.35 -1.42
N GLY A 58 -11.14 -0.80 -2.66
CA GLY A 58 -11.26 -2.21 -3.03
C GLY A 58 -10.27 -3.12 -2.29
N LEU A 59 -8.99 -2.73 -2.21
CA LEU A 59 -7.98 -3.43 -1.44
C LEU A 59 -8.33 -3.51 0.05
N ALA A 60 -8.80 -2.42 0.64
CA ALA A 60 -9.22 -2.38 2.04
C ALA A 60 -10.41 -3.31 2.29
N ALA A 61 -11.46 -3.21 1.48
CA ALA A 61 -12.64 -4.06 1.57
C ALA A 61 -12.28 -5.55 1.40
N GLY A 62 -11.47 -5.88 0.39
CA GLY A 62 -11.04 -7.24 0.13
C GLY A 62 -10.19 -7.82 1.28
N GLN A 63 -9.30 -7.04 1.90
CA GLN A 63 -8.53 -7.50 3.06
C GLN A 63 -9.43 -7.87 4.25
N LEU A 64 -10.46 -7.06 4.52
CA LEU A 64 -11.40 -7.34 5.61
C LEU A 64 -12.29 -8.57 5.32
N LEU A 65 -12.58 -8.84 4.03
CA LEU A 65 -13.47 -9.92 3.62
C LEU A 65 -12.72 -11.26 3.47
N PHE A 66 -11.58 -11.29 2.79
CA PHE A 66 -10.94 -12.54 2.37
C PHE A 66 -10.10 -13.21 3.46
N GLY A 67 -9.66 -12.48 4.49
CA GLY A 67 -9.06 -13.09 5.67
C GLY A 67 -10.03 -14.11 6.29
N PRO A 68 -11.15 -13.65 6.87
CA PRO A 68 -12.17 -14.50 7.46
C PRO A 68 -12.78 -15.52 6.49
N ALA A 69 -13.02 -15.14 5.22
CA ALA A 69 -13.55 -16.07 4.23
C ALA A 69 -12.60 -17.26 4.03
N SER A 70 -11.28 -17.02 4.00
CA SER A 70 -10.30 -18.08 3.83
C SER A 70 -10.14 -18.99 5.06
N ASP A 71 -10.44 -18.48 6.26
CA ASP A 71 -10.49 -19.29 7.48
C ASP A 71 -11.67 -20.29 7.46
N ASN A 72 -12.76 -19.94 6.79
CA ASN A 72 -13.95 -20.78 6.67
C ASN A 72 -13.88 -21.75 5.48
N TYR A 73 -13.51 -21.24 4.29
CA TYR A 73 -13.61 -22.00 3.04
C TYR A 73 -12.28 -22.65 2.62
N GLY A 74 -11.16 -22.26 3.23
CA GLY A 74 -9.80 -22.69 2.88
C GLY A 74 -9.04 -21.62 2.11
N ARG A 75 -7.72 -21.68 2.18
CA ARG A 75 -6.82 -20.67 1.59
C ARG A 75 -6.85 -20.71 0.07
N ARG A 76 -6.64 -21.90 -0.49
CA ARG A 76 -6.51 -22.10 -1.95
C ARG A 76 -7.78 -21.75 -2.72
N PRO A 77 -9.01 -22.17 -2.33
CA PRO A 77 -10.25 -21.79 -3.04
C PRO A 77 -10.46 -20.28 -3.08
N ILE A 78 -10.25 -19.60 -1.95
CA ILE A 78 -10.41 -18.14 -1.87
C ILE A 78 -9.32 -17.43 -2.70
N LEU A 79 -8.08 -17.92 -2.71
CA LEU A 79 -7.02 -17.37 -3.55
C LEU A 79 -7.37 -17.47 -5.04
N ILE A 80 -7.86 -18.61 -5.50
CA ILE A 80 -8.30 -18.78 -6.89
C ILE A 80 -9.44 -17.80 -7.20
N TYR A 81 -10.43 -17.72 -6.34
CA TYR A 81 -11.57 -16.81 -6.53
C TYR A 81 -11.13 -15.34 -6.63
N THR A 82 -10.24 -14.90 -5.77
CA THR A 82 -9.73 -13.51 -5.79
C THR A 82 -8.87 -13.22 -7.01
N LEU A 83 -8.04 -14.17 -7.46
CA LEU A 83 -7.27 -14.04 -8.70
C LEU A 83 -8.19 -13.98 -9.92
N MET A 84 -9.28 -14.73 -9.96
CA MET A 84 -10.27 -14.65 -11.06
C MET A 84 -10.97 -13.28 -11.09
N ILE A 85 -11.35 -12.71 -9.93
CA ILE A 85 -11.87 -11.34 -9.85
C ILE A 85 -10.84 -10.35 -10.39
N PHE A 86 -9.57 -10.48 -9.96
CA PHE A 86 -8.48 -9.61 -10.41
C PHE A 86 -8.28 -9.67 -11.93
N ILE A 87 -8.24 -10.87 -12.50
CA ILE A 87 -8.08 -11.10 -13.95
C ILE A 87 -9.25 -10.45 -14.70
N ALA A 88 -10.49 -10.75 -14.32
CA ALA A 88 -11.68 -10.22 -14.98
C ALA A 88 -11.71 -8.68 -14.92
N ALA A 89 -11.45 -8.10 -13.75
CA ALA A 89 -11.40 -6.65 -13.57
C ALA A 89 -10.27 -6.01 -14.38
N THR A 90 -9.10 -6.66 -14.46
CA THR A 90 -7.97 -6.15 -15.25
C THR A 90 -8.28 -6.17 -16.75
N VAL A 91 -8.99 -7.20 -17.25
CA VAL A 91 -9.48 -7.22 -18.64
C VAL A 91 -10.41 -6.02 -18.90
N VAL A 92 -11.33 -5.73 -17.98
CA VAL A 92 -12.21 -4.57 -18.11
C VAL A 92 -11.41 -3.26 -18.09
N CYS A 93 -10.37 -3.12 -17.24
CA CYS A 93 -9.47 -1.96 -17.27
C CYS A 93 -8.80 -1.78 -18.64
N CYS A 94 -8.30 -2.87 -19.26
CA CYS A 94 -7.67 -2.82 -20.58
C CYS A 94 -8.63 -2.38 -21.71
N LEU A 95 -9.90 -2.76 -21.59
CA LEU A 95 -10.92 -2.55 -22.62
C LEU A 95 -11.80 -1.31 -22.37
N SER A 96 -11.60 -0.62 -21.23
CA SER A 96 -12.44 0.53 -20.89
C SER A 96 -12.18 1.72 -21.81
N ASP A 97 -13.27 2.30 -22.29
CA ASP A 97 -13.27 3.51 -23.12
C ASP A 97 -13.89 4.71 -22.37
N SER A 98 -14.40 4.50 -21.14
CA SER A 98 -14.90 5.56 -20.27
C SER A 98 -14.26 5.51 -18.89
N ILE A 99 -14.13 6.67 -18.25
CA ILE A 99 -13.53 6.80 -16.93
C ILE A 99 -14.36 6.04 -15.87
N GLU A 100 -15.68 6.05 -15.97
CA GLU A 100 -16.59 5.40 -15.01
C GLU A 100 -16.40 3.88 -15.01
N ILE A 101 -16.33 3.27 -16.21
CA ILE A 101 -16.07 1.81 -16.34
C ILE A 101 -14.69 1.49 -15.79
N PHE A 102 -13.69 2.32 -16.11
CA PHE A 102 -12.33 2.16 -15.57
C PHE A 102 -12.32 2.21 -14.04
N LEU A 103 -12.98 3.20 -13.41
CA LEU A 103 -13.06 3.35 -11.97
C LEU A 103 -13.74 2.14 -11.30
N ALA A 104 -14.86 1.67 -11.85
CA ALA A 104 -15.54 0.48 -11.34
C ALA A 104 -14.64 -0.76 -11.45
N ALA A 105 -13.94 -0.93 -12.57
CA ALA A 105 -12.99 -2.01 -12.77
C ALA A 105 -11.80 -1.92 -11.79
N ARG A 106 -11.28 -0.73 -11.50
CA ARG A 106 -10.22 -0.50 -10.51
C ARG A 106 -10.66 -0.92 -9.10
N PHE A 107 -11.89 -0.64 -8.71
CA PHE A 107 -12.43 -1.11 -7.42
C PHE A 107 -12.44 -2.65 -7.34
N LEU A 108 -12.96 -3.32 -8.37
CA LEU A 108 -12.98 -4.79 -8.42
C LEU A 108 -11.55 -5.38 -8.49
N GLN A 109 -10.65 -4.72 -9.24
CA GLN A 109 -9.24 -5.10 -9.31
C GLN A 109 -8.57 -5.02 -7.94
N GLY A 110 -8.86 -3.97 -7.16
CA GLY A 110 -8.42 -3.83 -5.77
C GLY A 110 -8.95 -4.96 -4.89
N ILE A 111 -10.25 -5.26 -4.96
CA ILE A 111 -10.85 -6.40 -4.24
C ILE A 111 -10.08 -7.69 -4.56
N GLY A 112 -9.91 -8.01 -5.85
CA GLY A 112 -9.18 -9.21 -6.26
C GLY A 112 -7.73 -9.25 -5.78
N GLY A 113 -7.01 -8.14 -5.88
CA GLY A 113 -5.62 -8.00 -5.44
C GLY A 113 -5.42 -8.18 -3.94
N ALA A 114 -6.41 -7.80 -3.14
CA ALA A 114 -6.37 -7.95 -1.67
C ALA A 114 -6.20 -9.41 -1.23
N GLY A 115 -6.79 -10.36 -1.97
CA GLY A 115 -6.67 -11.78 -1.68
C GLY A 115 -5.20 -12.25 -1.69
N GLY A 116 -4.41 -11.82 -2.68
CA GLY A 116 -2.99 -12.14 -2.73
C GLY A 116 -2.24 -11.65 -1.50
N ILE A 117 -2.47 -10.39 -1.09
CA ILE A 117 -1.79 -9.78 0.06
C ILE A 117 -2.10 -10.52 1.36
N VAL A 118 -3.39 -10.80 1.62
CA VAL A 118 -3.82 -11.46 2.87
C VAL A 118 -3.39 -12.91 2.90
N LEU A 119 -3.66 -13.65 1.80
CA LEU A 119 -3.45 -15.09 1.77
C LEU A 119 -1.98 -15.47 1.70
N SER A 120 -1.10 -14.62 1.16
CA SER A 120 0.34 -14.86 1.22
C SER A 120 0.84 -15.04 2.65
N ARG A 121 0.40 -14.18 3.57
CA ARG A 121 0.76 -14.28 4.99
C ARG A 121 0.05 -15.43 5.71
N SER A 122 -1.24 -15.63 5.44
CA SER A 122 -2.01 -16.73 6.04
C SER A 122 -1.45 -18.09 5.66
N ILE A 123 -1.12 -18.31 4.38
CA ILE A 123 -0.50 -19.55 3.91
C ILE A 123 0.88 -19.75 4.55
N ALA A 124 1.66 -18.69 4.69
CA ALA A 124 2.95 -18.76 5.36
C ALA A 124 2.80 -19.19 6.83
N THR A 125 1.84 -18.64 7.55
CA THR A 125 1.58 -19.02 8.96
C THR A 125 1.03 -20.41 9.13
N ASP A 126 0.28 -20.93 8.14
CA ASP A 126 -0.26 -22.30 8.17
C ASP A 126 0.83 -23.35 7.90
N LEU A 127 1.83 -23.03 7.02
CA LEU A 127 2.82 -23.99 6.57
C LEU A 127 4.14 -23.98 7.34
N PHE A 128 4.47 -22.86 7.98
CA PHE A 128 5.74 -22.67 8.67
C PHE A 128 5.54 -22.36 10.14
N SER A 129 6.54 -22.68 10.97
CA SER A 129 6.53 -22.39 12.41
C SER A 129 7.92 -21.99 12.91
N GLY A 130 7.96 -21.33 14.07
CA GLY A 130 9.23 -20.94 14.72
C GLY A 130 10.13 -20.12 13.77
N ARG A 131 11.42 -20.44 13.74
CA ARG A 131 12.42 -19.70 12.96
C ARG A 131 12.20 -19.73 11.44
N GLU A 132 11.54 -20.78 10.91
CA GLU A 132 11.22 -20.83 9.48
C GLU A 132 10.10 -19.85 9.12
N LEU A 133 9.09 -19.72 9.99
CA LEU A 133 8.04 -18.71 9.83
C LEU A 133 8.63 -17.29 9.89
N ASP A 134 9.48 -17.01 10.88
CA ASP A 134 10.11 -15.69 11.02
C ASP A 134 10.90 -15.31 9.77
N LYS A 135 11.69 -16.24 9.22
CA LYS A 135 12.44 -16.03 7.98
C LYS A 135 11.52 -15.79 6.80
N THR A 136 10.44 -16.56 6.67
CA THR A 136 9.48 -16.44 5.57
C THR A 136 8.80 -15.09 5.63
N ILE A 137 8.23 -14.70 6.77
CA ILE A 137 7.56 -13.40 6.94
C ILE A 137 8.52 -12.23 6.69
N THR A 138 9.77 -12.33 7.16
CA THR A 138 10.80 -11.32 6.88
C THR A 138 11.09 -11.20 5.39
N THR A 139 11.17 -12.34 4.68
CA THR A 139 11.39 -12.35 3.23
C THR A 139 10.21 -11.74 2.48
N LEU A 140 8.96 -12.09 2.83
CA LEU A 140 7.76 -11.51 2.23
C LEU A 140 7.72 -9.99 2.47
N SER A 141 8.09 -9.55 3.68
CA SER A 141 8.15 -8.12 4.01
C SER A 141 9.23 -7.40 3.21
N ALA A 142 10.40 -8.01 3.02
CA ALA A 142 11.47 -7.45 2.20
C ALA A 142 11.03 -7.29 0.73
N ILE A 143 10.37 -8.30 0.16
CA ILE A 143 9.82 -8.23 -1.21
C ILE A 143 8.77 -7.11 -1.30
N ASN A 144 7.86 -7.03 -0.33
CA ASN A 144 6.83 -5.99 -0.30
C ASN A 144 7.42 -4.57 -0.18
N ASN A 145 8.55 -4.40 0.51
CA ASN A 145 9.24 -3.11 0.64
C ASN A 145 10.01 -2.72 -0.64
N VAL A 146 10.49 -3.69 -1.41
CA VAL A 146 11.18 -3.45 -2.70
C VAL A 146 10.17 -3.20 -3.83
N ALA A 147 8.98 -3.75 -3.73
CA ALA A 147 7.96 -3.66 -4.78
C ALA A 147 7.61 -2.22 -5.19
N PRO A 148 7.45 -1.22 -4.28
CA PRO A 148 7.21 0.17 -4.66
C PRO A 148 8.37 0.83 -5.44
N VAL A 149 9.59 0.28 -5.32
CA VAL A 149 10.75 0.74 -6.13
C VAL A 149 10.67 0.16 -7.53
N VAL A 150 10.36 -1.12 -7.64
CA VAL A 150 10.36 -1.87 -8.91
C VAL A 150 9.12 -1.58 -9.75
N ALA A 151 7.95 -1.49 -9.13
CA ALA A 151 6.68 -1.38 -9.83
C ALA A 151 6.60 -0.16 -10.77
N PRO A 152 6.89 1.08 -10.36
CA PRO A 152 6.82 2.22 -11.26
C PRO A 152 7.93 2.23 -12.31
N VAL A 153 9.12 1.65 -12.03
CA VAL A 153 10.20 1.53 -13.02
C VAL A 153 9.78 0.59 -14.15
N VAL A 154 9.24 -0.59 -13.81
CA VAL A 154 8.69 -1.54 -14.78
C VAL A 154 7.49 -0.91 -15.51
N GLY A 155 6.60 -0.24 -14.78
CA GLY A 155 5.45 0.46 -15.35
C GLY A 155 5.84 1.54 -16.34
N GLY A 156 6.80 2.39 -15.99
CA GLY A 156 7.31 3.45 -16.86
C GLY A 156 7.98 2.92 -18.14
N ALA A 157 8.80 1.87 -18.01
CA ALA A 157 9.42 1.22 -19.17
C ALA A 157 8.37 0.60 -20.10
N VAL A 158 7.34 -0.05 -19.55
CA VAL A 158 6.23 -0.63 -20.31
C VAL A 158 5.38 0.46 -20.96
N ALA A 159 5.05 1.53 -20.22
CA ALA A 159 4.26 2.65 -20.74
C ALA A 159 4.97 3.35 -21.91
N GLN A 160 6.28 3.49 -21.86
CA GLN A 160 7.06 4.10 -22.92
C GLN A 160 6.97 3.35 -24.26
N VAL A 161 6.83 2.02 -24.21
CA VAL A 161 6.81 1.16 -25.41
C VAL A 161 5.37 0.84 -25.88
N TRP A 162 4.47 0.56 -24.93
CA TRP A 162 3.12 0.06 -25.23
C TRP A 162 2.00 0.95 -24.67
N GLY A 163 2.34 2.15 -24.17
CA GLY A 163 1.39 3.06 -23.56
C GLY A 163 0.78 2.51 -22.25
N TRP A 164 -0.20 3.22 -21.72
CA TRP A 164 -0.85 2.85 -20.47
C TRP A 164 -1.54 1.47 -20.50
N LYS A 165 -2.11 1.05 -21.64
CA LYS A 165 -2.74 -0.28 -21.79
C LYS A 165 -1.74 -1.41 -21.60
N GLY A 166 -0.48 -1.22 -22.00
CA GLY A 166 0.60 -2.19 -21.81
C GLY A 166 0.81 -2.56 -20.34
N ILE A 167 0.64 -1.59 -19.42
CA ILE A 167 0.77 -1.83 -17.98
C ILE A 167 -0.34 -2.79 -17.51
N PHE A 168 -1.58 -2.58 -17.93
CA PHE A 168 -2.70 -3.45 -17.55
C PHE A 168 -2.60 -4.83 -18.20
N VAL A 169 -2.06 -4.94 -19.42
CA VAL A 169 -1.73 -6.23 -20.05
C VAL A 169 -0.66 -6.98 -19.25
N LEU A 170 0.36 -6.30 -18.76
CA LEU A 170 1.37 -6.91 -17.88
C LEU A 170 0.77 -7.38 -16.56
N LEU A 171 -0.09 -6.57 -15.93
CA LEU A 171 -0.82 -6.94 -14.71
C LEU A 171 -1.76 -8.15 -14.96
N LEU A 172 -2.40 -8.20 -16.12
CA LEU A 172 -3.23 -9.34 -16.55
C LEU A 172 -2.37 -10.60 -16.68
N ALA A 173 -1.24 -10.51 -17.37
CA ALA A 173 -0.31 -11.62 -17.52
C ALA A 173 0.21 -12.13 -16.16
N LEU A 174 0.52 -11.22 -15.23
CA LEU A 174 0.90 -11.56 -13.86
C LEU A 174 -0.23 -12.29 -13.13
N GLY A 175 -1.46 -11.78 -13.19
CA GLY A 175 -2.63 -12.42 -12.58
C GLY A 175 -2.89 -13.82 -13.11
N VAL A 176 -2.83 -13.99 -14.44
CA VAL A 176 -2.96 -15.29 -15.12
C VAL A 176 -1.84 -16.24 -14.70
N ALA A 177 -0.60 -15.78 -14.70
CA ALA A 177 0.54 -16.60 -14.25
C ALA A 177 0.37 -17.08 -12.80
N LEU A 178 -0.06 -16.19 -11.89
CA LEU A 178 -0.32 -16.55 -10.50
C LEU A 178 -1.50 -17.52 -10.35
N ALA A 179 -2.53 -17.41 -11.18
CA ALA A 179 -3.63 -18.36 -11.18
C ALA A 179 -3.17 -19.76 -11.64
N PHE A 180 -2.33 -19.85 -12.69
CA PHE A 180 -1.72 -21.10 -13.10
C PHE A 180 -0.77 -21.68 -12.04
N LEU A 181 0.05 -20.84 -11.42
CA LEU A 181 0.95 -21.24 -10.33
C LEU A 181 0.19 -21.65 -9.05
N CYS A 182 -1.10 -21.29 -8.92
CA CYS A 182 -1.95 -21.80 -7.84
C CYS A 182 -2.34 -23.29 -8.03
N VAL A 183 -2.21 -23.86 -9.24
CA VAL A 183 -2.58 -25.26 -9.50
C VAL A 183 -1.78 -26.24 -8.65
N PRO A 184 -0.42 -26.17 -8.59
CA PRO A 184 0.38 -27.04 -7.74
C PRO A 184 0.32 -26.70 -6.24
N LEU A 185 -0.28 -25.55 -5.86
CA LEU A 185 -0.40 -25.17 -4.46
C LEU A 185 -1.36 -26.10 -3.74
N LYS A 186 -0.87 -26.76 -2.69
CA LYS A 186 -1.72 -27.58 -1.82
C LYS A 186 -2.48 -26.68 -0.86
N GLU A 187 -3.68 -27.12 -0.46
CA GLU A 187 -4.43 -26.44 0.61
C GLU A 187 -3.62 -26.47 1.91
N SER A 188 -3.39 -25.29 2.49
CA SER A 188 -2.61 -25.16 3.71
C SER A 188 -3.43 -25.29 4.98
N LEU A 189 -4.73 -24.96 4.91
CA LEU A 189 -5.65 -25.02 6.06
C LEU A 189 -6.41 -26.35 6.08
N GLU A 190 -6.05 -27.24 7.00
CA GLU A 190 -6.75 -28.50 7.21
C GLU A 190 -8.25 -28.27 7.47
N LYS A 191 -9.09 -29.17 6.93
CA LYS A 191 -10.56 -29.08 7.10
C LYS A 191 -10.98 -29.03 8.59
N SER A 192 -10.25 -29.72 9.45
CA SER A 192 -10.47 -29.76 10.90
C SER A 192 -10.22 -28.44 11.61
N LYS A 193 -9.37 -27.59 11.04
CA LYS A 193 -8.98 -26.28 11.58
C LYS A 193 -9.80 -25.12 11.00
N ARG A 194 -10.68 -25.41 10.03
CA ARG A 194 -11.57 -24.39 9.47
C ARG A 194 -12.57 -23.92 10.49
N LEU A 195 -12.74 -22.62 10.58
CA LEU A 195 -13.75 -22.05 11.46
C LEU A 195 -15.15 -22.39 10.90
N SER A 196 -15.90 -23.24 11.60
CA SER A 196 -17.32 -23.52 11.28
C SER A 196 -18.25 -22.40 11.76
N GLY A 197 -17.73 -21.20 11.94
CA GLY A 197 -18.41 -20.08 12.56
C GLY A 197 -18.99 -19.08 11.58
N ASN A 198 -20.05 -18.42 11.99
CA ASN A 198 -20.64 -17.31 11.29
C ASN A 198 -19.58 -16.21 11.08
N PHE A 199 -19.52 -15.60 9.89
CA PHE A 199 -18.66 -14.43 9.54
C PHE A 199 -18.70 -13.33 10.65
N ALA A 200 -19.85 -13.20 11.34
CA ALA A 200 -20.02 -12.34 12.50
C ALA A 200 -19.02 -12.62 13.65
N ASN A 201 -18.52 -13.84 13.81
CA ASN A 201 -17.54 -14.16 14.86
C ASN A 201 -16.13 -13.60 14.51
N SER A 202 -15.81 -13.52 13.25
CA SER A 202 -14.57 -12.88 12.80
C SER A 202 -14.60 -11.36 13.02
N LEU A 203 -15.79 -10.73 12.96
CA LEU A 203 -15.96 -9.31 13.28
C LEU A 203 -15.73 -9.00 14.76
N LYS A 204 -15.93 -9.97 15.67
CA LYS A 204 -15.60 -9.81 17.10
C LYS A 204 -14.10 -9.54 17.31
N GLY A 205 -13.23 -10.17 16.52
CA GLY A 205 -11.78 -9.91 16.57
C GLY A 205 -11.43 -8.45 16.27
N TYR A 206 -12.13 -7.81 15.34
CA TYR A 206 -11.94 -6.39 15.03
C TYR A 206 -12.42 -5.50 16.19
N ALA A 207 -13.60 -5.80 16.78
CA ALA A 207 -14.11 -5.08 17.95
C ALA A 207 -13.17 -5.23 19.16
N MET A 208 -12.63 -6.42 19.38
CA MET A 208 -11.65 -6.68 20.44
C MET A 208 -10.38 -5.85 20.25
N ALA A 209 -9.80 -5.82 19.04
CA ALA A 209 -8.61 -5.04 18.74
C ALA A 209 -8.86 -3.54 18.95
N LEU A 210 -9.99 -3.01 18.49
CA LEU A 210 -10.36 -1.60 18.66
C LEU A 210 -10.62 -1.22 20.13
N GLY A 211 -11.09 -2.18 20.97
CA GLY A 211 -11.29 -1.99 22.41
C GLY A 211 -9.99 -1.88 23.21
N VAL A 212 -8.85 -2.27 22.65
CA VAL A 212 -7.56 -2.21 23.38
C VAL A 212 -7.10 -0.76 23.53
N LYS A 213 -6.86 -0.33 24.77
CA LYS A 213 -6.42 1.04 25.08
C LYS A 213 -5.15 1.43 24.32
N GLY A 214 -5.24 2.49 23.52
CA GLY A 214 -4.14 3.04 22.75
C GLY A 214 -3.88 2.36 21.40
N PHE A 215 -4.58 1.27 21.03
CA PHE A 215 -4.51 0.66 19.71
C PHE A 215 -5.01 1.64 18.64
N GLY A 216 -6.22 2.18 18.80
CA GLY A 216 -6.84 3.10 17.85
C GLY A 216 -5.99 4.34 17.57
N ARG A 217 -5.30 4.87 18.59
CA ARG A 217 -4.37 6.01 18.43
C ARG A 217 -3.26 5.72 17.42
N TYR A 218 -2.60 4.57 17.51
CA TYR A 218 -1.53 4.22 16.57
C TYR A 218 -2.07 3.86 15.20
N CYS A 219 -3.30 3.34 15.10
CA CYS A 219 -3.99 3.17 13.83
C CYS A 219 -4.26 4.53 13.16
N ILE A 220 -4.67 5.55 13.92
CA ILE A 220 -4.87 6.91 13.39
C ILE A 220 -3.54 7.55 12.98
N LEU A 221 -2.46 7.39 13.75
CA LEU A 221 -1.13 7.87 13.36
C LEU A 221 -0.65 7.22 12.07
N TYR A 222 -0.85 5.92 11.93
CA TYR A 222 -0.57 5.19 10.68
C TYR A 222 -1.42 5.71 9.52
N ALA A 223 -2.72 5.93 9.75
CA ALA A 223 -3.62 6.47 8.74
C ALA A 223 -3.20 7.87 8.26
N LEU A 224 -2.79 8.76 9.18
CA LEU A 224 -2.29 10.08 8.83
C LEU A 224 -0.96 10.03 8.05
N ALA A 225 -0.07 9.10 8.39
CA ALA A 225 1.14 8.87 7.63
C ALA A 225 0.84 8.31 6.21
N MET A 226 -0.10 7.38 6.09
CA MET A 226 -0.59 6.87 4.80
C MET A 226 -1.28 7.97 4.00
N ALA A 227 -2.07 8.84 4.62
CA ALA A 227 -2.67 10.00 3.98
C ALA A 227 -1.60 10.95 3.40
N SER A 228 -0.53 11.22 4.16
CA SER A 228 0.60 12.03 3.69
C SER A 228 1.36 11.34 2.55
N LEU A 229 1.59 10.02 2.66
CA LEU A 229 2.23 9.24 1.60
C LEU A 229 1.42 9.30 0.30
N PHE A 230 0.10 9.15 0.38
CA PHE A 230 -0.75 9.17 -0.82
C PHE A 230 -1.02 10.57 -1.34
N ALA A 231 -0.92 11.61 -0.52
CA ALA A 231 -0.84 12.99 -1.00
C ALA A 231 0.37 13.18 -1.92
N TYR A 232 1.55 12.66 -1.52
CA TYR A 232 2.74 12.62 -2.37
C TYR A 232 2.52 11.73 -3.62
N ILE A 233 2.11 10.46 -3.46
CA ILE A 233 1.97 9.50 -4.56
C ILE A 233 1.03 10.02 -5.65
N SER A 234 -0.11 10.59 -5.27
CA SER A 234 -1.13 11.09 -6.20
C SER A 234 -0.67 12.32 -6.97
N SER A 235 0.11 13.21 -6.33
CA SER A 235 0.55 14.45 -6.95
C SER A 235 1.81 14.31 -7.80
N THR A 236 2.74 13.44 -7.38
CA THR A 236 4.12 13.43 -7.89
C THR A 236 4.21 13.17 -9.39
N SER A 237 3.34 12.33 -9.97
CA SER A 237 3.34 12.07 -11.41
C SER A 237 2.99 13.32 -12.21
N PHE A 238 2.03 14.10 -11.75
CA PHE A 238 1.62 15.37 -12.39
C PHE A 238 2.65 16.48 -12.15
N ILE A 239 3.28 16.51 -10.98
CA ILE A 239 4.33 17.50 -10.67
C ILE A 239 5.57 17.22 -11.51
N VAL A 240 6.10 16.00 -11.44
CA VAL A 240 7.39 15.66 -12.06
C VAL A 240 7.31 15.66 -13.59
N GLN A 241 6.24 15.11 -14.15
CA GLN A 241 6.04 15.08 -15.60
C GLN A 241 5.36 16.35 -16.13
N GLY A 242 4.34 16.86 -15.44
CA GLY A 242 3.53 18.00 -15.92
C GLY A 242 4.17 19.36 -15.66
N ILE A 243 4.72 19.59 -14.46
CA ILE A 243 5.33 20.88 -14.08
C ILE A 243 6.82 20.92 -14.45
N PHE A 244 7.58 19.89 -14.08
CA PHE A 244 9.03 19.86 -14.34
C PHE A 244 9.41 19.26 -15.70
N GLY A 245 8.46 18.70 -16.46
CA GLY A 245 8.66 18.26 -17.84
C GLY A 245 9.48 16.98 -18.01
N LEU A 246 9.65 16.17 -16.96
CA LEU A 246 10.38 14.91 -17.05
C LEU A 246 9.59 13.86 -17.85
N SER A 247 10.32 12.98 -18.51
CA SER A 247 9.72 11.81 -19.18
C SER A 247 9.15 10.80 -18.19
N THR A 248 8.31 9.89 -18.68
CA THR A 248 7.72 8.80 -17.91
C THR A 248 8.76 7.90 -17.23
N LEU A 249 9.91 7.67 -17.91
CA LEU A 249 10.99 6.87 -17.35
C LEU A 249 11.76 7.62 -16.27
N GLU A 250 12.09 8.91 -16.50
CA GLU A 250 12.75 9.75 -15.50
C GLU A 250 11.90 9.90 -14.24
N PHE A 251 10.58 10.11 -14.39
CA PHE A 251 9.64 10.06 -13.27
C PHE A 251 9.77 8.75 -12.48
N SER A 252 9.83 7.62 -13.18
CA SER A 252 9.91 6.31 -12.52
C SER A 252 11.19 6.13 -11.71
N LEU A 253 12.32 6.70 -12.20
CA LEU A 253 13.58 6.70 -11.46
C LEU A 253 13.52 7.60 -10.22
N VAL A 254 12.96 8.79 -10.35
CA VAL A 254 12.73 9.71 -9.23
C VAL A 254 11.86 9.04 -8.17
N PHE A 255 10.76 8.41 -8.58
CA PHE A 255 9.88 7.68 -7.66
C PHE A 255 10.60 6.52 -6.94
N ALA A 256 11.48 5.80 -7.65
CA ALA A 256 12.29 4.75 -7.05
C ALA A 256 13.25 5.29 -5.96
N ILE A 257 13.88 6.44 -6.19
CA ILE A 257 14.73 7.12 -5.20
C ILE A 257 13.88 7.50 -3.97
N ASN A 258 12.69 8.02 -4.18
CA ASN A 258 11.75 8.40 -3.14
C ASN A 258 11.26 7.20 -2.31
N ALA A 259 11.04 6.05 -2.94
CA ALA A 259 10.72 4.80 -2.24
C ALA A 259 11.89 4.32 -1.36
N ILE A 260 13.15 4.52 -1.78
CA ILE A 260 14.33 4.25 -0.96
C ILE A 260 14.37 5.16 0.27
N ALA A 261 14.04 6.44 0.13
CA ALA A 261 13.97 7.37 1.27
C ALA A 261 12.93 6.91 2.31
N LEU A 262 11.76 6.45 1.86
CA LEU A 262 10.73 5.85 2.72
C LEU A 262 11.27 4.62 3.48
N ALA A 263 12.02 3.75 2.79
CA ALA A 263 12.64 2.55 3.38
C ALA A 263 13.73 2.91 4.41
N ILE A 264 14.52 3.95 4.15
CA ILE A 264 15.50 4.49 5.10
C ILE A 264 14.77 4.96 6.37
N GLY A 265 13.69 5.74 6.24
CA GLY A 265 12.88 6.18 7.36
C GLY A 265 12.32 5.03 8.19
N SER A 266 11.79 4.00 7.52
CA SER A 266 11.32 2.77 8.15
C SER A 266 12.43 2.08 8.95
N SER A 267 13.62 1.99 8.39
CA SER A 267 14.80 1.36 9.03
C SER A 267 15.32 2.15 10.23
N LEU A 268 15.19 3.48 10.21
CA LEU A 268 15.60 4.34 11.33
C LEU A 268 14.79 4.08 12.61
N SER A 269 13.58 3.52 12.50
CA SER A 269 12.71 3.24 13.65
C SER A 269 13.38 2.39 14.74
N ILE A 270 14.27 1.47 14.34
CA ILE A 270 14.99 0.58 15.28
C ILE A 270 16.03 1.31 16.15
N ARG A 271 16.47 2.51 15.76
CA ARG A 271 17.44 3.32 16.52
C ARG A 271 16.80 4.07 17.69
N PHE A 272 15.49 4.11 17.75
CA PHE A 272 14.77 4.81 18.82
C PHE A 272 14.54 3.90 20.02
N ARG A 273 14.66 4.47 21.22
CA ARG A 273 14.44 3.74 22.48
C ARG A 273 13.03 3.15 22.59
N THR A 274 12.03 3.82 22.02
CA THR A 274 10.63 3.35 22.00
C THR A 274 9.98 3.71 20.68
N MET A 275 9.03 2.87 20.23
CA MET A 275 8.25 3.12 19.02
C MET A 275 7.38 4.39 19.16
N SER A 276 6.94 4.71 20.37
CA SER A 276 6.22 5.96 20.65
C SER A 276 7.09 7.20 20.40
N LEU A 277 8.35 7.16 20.82
CA LEU A 277 9.30 8.26 20.59
C LEU A 277 9.60 8.40 19.09
N ALA A 278 9.81 7.29 18.39
CA ALA A 278 10.03 7.27 16.95
C ALA A 278 8.86 7.91 16.20
N ALA A 279 7.61 7.50 16.51
CA ALA A 279 6.41 8.07 15.90
C ALA A 279 6.28 9.58 16.19
N THR A 280 6.51 10.00 17.43
CA THR A 280 6.45 11.43 17.82
C THR A 280 7.53 12.24 17.09
N THR A 281 8.76 11.75 17.02
CA THR A 281 9.84 12.45 16.30
C THR A 281 9.53 12.55 14.81
N GLY A 282 9.06 11.45 14.19
CA GLY A 282 8.65 11.44 12.79
C GLY A 282 7.57 12.47 12.49
N THR A 283 6.51 12.55 13.32
CA THR A 283 5.43 13.53 13.10
C THR A 283 5.92 14.97 13.25
N LEU A 284 6.75 15.28 14.24
CA LEU A 284 7.27 16.64 14.46
C LEU A 284 8.20 17.06 13.32
N VAL A 285 9.15 16.21 12.94
CA VAL A 285 10.11 16.49 11.87
C VAL A 285 9.38 16.60 10.52
N GLY A 286 8.47 15.68 10.23
CA GLY A 286 7.69 15.71 8.99
C GLY A 286 6.78 16.94 8.89
N ALA A 287 6.11 17.33 9.96
CA ALA A 287 5.31 18.56 10.00
C ALA A 287 6.18 19.82 9.78
N ALA A 288 7.35 19.88 10.41
CA ALA A 288 8.28 21.01 10.21
C ALA A 288 8.78 21.09 8.76
N ILE A 289 9.17 19.94 8.17
CA ILE A 289 9.60 19.86 6.76
C ILE A 289 8.46 20.29 5.82
N SER A 290 7.25 19.78 6.03
CA SER A 290 6.09 20.12 5.20
C SER A 290 5.74 21.59 5.30
N LEU A 291 5.85 22.20 6.49
CA LEU A 291 5.62 23.64 6.69
C LEU A 291 6.66 24.47 5.95
N VAL A 292 7.95 24.12 6.06
CA VAL A 292 9.02 24.83 5.34
C VAL A 292 8.84 24.70 3.83
N ALA A 293 8.56 23.49 3.34
CA ALA A 293 8.30 23.25 1.92
C ALA A 293 7.09 24.07 1.43
N LEU A 294 6.00 24.09 2.21
CA LEU A 294 4.82 24.89 1.91
C LEU A 294 5.14 26.38 1.80
N LEU A 295 5.90 26.94 2.73
CA LEU A 295 6.31 28.36 2.70
C LEU A 295 7.21 28.66 1.51
N VAL A 296 8.14 27.76 1.19
CA VAL A 296 9.02 27.91 0.01
C VAL A 296 8.18 27.90 -1.27
N VAL A 297 7.27 26.96 -1.43
CA VAL A 297 6.42 26.86 -2.63
C VAL A 297 5.47 28.05 -2.75
N ALA A 298 4.95 28.57 -1.62
CA ALA A 298 4.01 29.69 -1.61
C ALA A 298 4.67 31.03 -1.93
N PHE A 299 5.93 31.24 -1.56
CA PHE A 299 6.59 32.55 -1.66
C PHE A 299 7.80 32.60 -2.61
N TYR A 300 8.30 31.44 -3.05
CA TYR A 300 9.49 31.34 -3.90
C TYR A 300 9.24 30.34 -5.05
N THR A 301 10.11 30.41 -6.08
CA THR A 301 10.11 29.39 -7.12
C THR A 301 10.72 28.09 -6.60
N CYS A 302 10.02 27.00 -6.82
CA CYS A 302 10.48 25.65 -6.45
C CYS A 302 10.90 24.92 -7.74
N ASP A 303 12.17 24.61 -7.86
CA ASP A 303 12.68 23.75 -8.93
C ASP A 303 12.63 22.26 -8.53
N LEU A 304 12.95 21.38 -9.46
CA LEU A 304 12.94 19.93 -9.24
C LEU A 304 13.86 19.51 -8.08
N ILE A 305 15.04 20.09 -7.96
CA ILE A 305 16.03 19.70 -6.95
C ILE A 305 15.49 20.04 -5.56
N LEU A 306 14.94 21.24 -5.40
CA LEU A 306 14.39 21.69 -4.13
C LEU A 306 13.13 20.91 -3.75
N TYR A 307 12.26 20.61 -4.73
CA TYR A 307 11.11 19.74 -4.54
C TYR A 307 11.54 18.35 -4.03
N GLU A 308 12.52 17.74 -4.67
CA GLU A 308 13.01 16.41 -4.30
C GLU A 308 13.69 16.40 -2.93
N LEU A 309 14.46 17.41 -2.56
CA LEU A 309 15.05 17.51 -1.23
C LEU A 309 13.99 17.52 -0.13
N PHE A 310 12.91 18.29 -0.30
CA PHE A 310 11.79 18.30 0.66
C PHE A 310 11.06 16.97 0.66
N THR A 311 10.82 16.39 -0.50
CA THR A 311 10.11 15.11 -0.66
C THR A 311 10.87 13.97 -0.01
N LEU A 312 12.18 13.85 -0.26
CA LEU A 312 13.04 12.84 0.36
C LEU A 312 13.03 12.94 1.89
N ALA A 313 13.21 14.15 2.44
CA ALA A 313 13.19 14.38 3.88
C ALA A 313 11.82 14.07 4.50
N LEU A 314 10.73 14.44 3.81
CA LEU A 314 9.36 14.14 4.20
C LEU A 314 9.11 12.62 4.23
N LEU A 315 9.50 11.90 3.18
CA LEU A 315 9.29 10.46 3.06
C LEU A 315 10.10 9.66 4.10
N ILE A 316 11.30 10.10 4.46
CA ILE A 316 12.04 9.54 5.60
C ILE A 316 11.19 9.67 6.89
N SER A 317 10.59 10.83 7.13
CA SER A 317 9.73 11.04 8.30
C SER A 317 8.47 10.18 8.25
N VAL A 318 7.82 10.06 7.10
CA VAL A 318 6.63 9.23 6.89
C VAL A 318 6.95 7.75 7.12
N GLY A 319 8.05 7.23 6.57
CA GLY A 319 8.50 5.86 6.77
C GLY A 319 8.74 5.54 8.25
N LEU A 320 9.35 6.47 8.98
CA LEU A 320 9.55 6.36 10.43
C LEU A 320 8.21 6.26 11.19
N ILE A 321 7.23 7.11 10.84
CA ILE A 321 5.89 7.09 11.47
C ILE A 321 5.17 5.78 11.16
N MET A 322 5.13 5.36 9.91
CA MET A 322 4.42 4.15 9.48
C MET A 322 4.91 2.91 10.22
N THR A 323 6.23 2.70 10.24
CA THR A 323 6.83 1.53 10.88
C THR A 323 6.64 1.55 12.39
N SER A 324 6.90 2.69 13.03
CA SER A 324 6.78 2.80 14.49
C SER A 324 5.33 2.72 14.97
N SER A 325 4.38 3.30 14.23
CA SER A 325 2.95 3.22 14.56
C SER A 325 2.42 1.80 14.37
N THR A 326 2.79 1.11 13.27
CA THR A 326 2.43 -0.29 13.04
C THR A 326 2.95 -1.19 14.16
N ALA A 327 4.24 -1.09 14.49
CA ALA A 327 4.85 -1.88 15.56
C ALA A 327 4.18 -1.63 16.92
N ALA A 328 3.89 -0.36 17.24
CA ALA A 328 3.23 0.00 18.49
C ALA A 328 1.76 -0.45 18.56
N ALA A 329 1.03 -0.44 17.44
CA ALA A 329 -0.33 -0.98 17.34
C ALA A 329 -0.34 -2.50 17.47
N MET A 330 0.52 -3.21 16.72
CA MET A 330 0.63 -4.67 16.77
C MET A 330 1.05 -5.18 18.15
N ALA A 331 1.93 -4.47 18.86
CA ALA A 331 2.29 -4.82 20.23
C ALA A 331 1.10 -4.79 21.20
N ARG A 332 0.09 -3.95 20.94
CA ARG A 332 -1.14 -3.86 21.73
C ARG A 332 -2.20 -4.87 21.29
N GLY A 333 -2.33 -5.07 19.99
CA GLY A 333 -3.32 -5.98 19.39
C GLY A 333 -2.90 -7.47 19.38
N ARG A 334 -1.93 -7.90 20.20
CA ARG A 334 -1.37 -9.27 20.18
C ARG A 334 -2.40 -10.38 20.31
N GLU A 335 -3.42 -10.18 21.15
CA GLU A 335 -4.49 -11.18 21.39
C GLU A 335 -5.36 -11.42 20.14
N SER A 336 -5.40 -10.46 19.22
CA SER A 336 -6.15 -10.54 17.97
C SER A 336 -5.27 -10.08 16.79
N ALA A 337 -4.04 -10.60 16.69
CA ALA A 337 -3.02 -10.10 15.77
C ALA A 337 -3.46 -10.08 14.30
N GLY A 338 -4.23 -11.08 13.84
CA GLY A 338 -4.79 -11.10 12.48
C GLY A 338 -5.76 -9.94 12.22
N ALA A 339 -6.71 -9.73 13.14
CA ALA A 339 -7.67 -8.63 13.06
C ALA A 339 -6.97 -7.27 13.20
N ALA A 340 -6.00 -7.13 14.10
CA ALA A 340 -5.20 -5.93 14.27
C ALA A 340 -4.43 -5.56 12.98
N SER A 341 -3.78 -6.53 12.34
CA SER A 341 -3.07 -6.34 11.07
C SER A 341 -4.00 -5.92 9.93
N ALA A 342 -5.17 -6.57 9.82
CA ALA A 342 -6.16 -6.23 8.80
C ALA A 342 -6.75 -4.82 9.00
N LEU A 343 -7.00 -4.43 10.25
CA LEU A 343 -7.48 -3.08 10.59
C LEU A 343 -6.43 -2.02 10.22
N ILE A 344 -5.17 -2.21 10.60
CA ILE A 344 -4.10 -1.26 10.30
C ILE A 344 -3.98 -1.10 8.77
N GLY A 345 -3.92 -2.21 8.03
CA GLY A 345 -3.83 -2.17 6.56
C GLY A 345 -5.05 -1.52 5.91
N GLY A 346 -6.26 -1.94 6.32
CA GLY A 346 -7.52 -1.41 5.79
C GLY A 346 -7.70 0.09 6.05
N ILE A 347 -7.46 0.54 7.29
CA ILE A 347 -7.56 1.97 7.66
C ILE A 347 -6.52 2.80 6.86
N GLY A 348 -5.30 2.27 6.68
CA GLY A 348 -4.28 2.93 5.89
C GLY A 348 -4.69 3.10 4.42
N PHE A 349 -5.21 2.07 3.77
CA PHE A 349 -5.68 2.16 2.39
C PHE A 349 -6.89 3.07 2.25
N VAL A 350 -7.85 3.05 3.19
CA VAL A 350 -8.98 3.99 3.19
C VAL A 350 -8.48 5.42 3.32
N ALA A 351 -7.59 5.70 4.27
CA ALA A 351 -7.05 7.05 4.49
C ALA A 351 -6.31 7.56 3.23
N GLY A 352 -5.43 6.74 2.65
CA GLY A 352 -4.72 7.10 1.42
C GLY A 352 -5.66 7.29 0.22
N GLY A 353 -6.65 6.41 0.07
CA GLY A 353 -7.64 6.51 -1.00
C GLY A 353 -8.51 7.76 -0.93
N LEU A 354 -8.91 8.19 0.26
CA LEU A 354 -9.72 9.40 0.44
C LEU A 354 -8.93 10.69 0.16
N VAL A 355 -7.61 10.65 0.30
CA VAL A 355 -6.75 11.83 0.07
C VAL A 355 -6.43 12.03 -1.40
N SER A 356 -6.30 10.96 -2.17
CA SER A 356 -5.92 11.03 -3.58
C SER A 356 -6.73 12.05 -4.39
N PRO A 357 -8.07 12.09 -4.36
CA PRO A 357 -8.85 13.03 -5.16
C PRO A 357 -8.86 14.47 -4.62
N LEU A 358 -8.33 14.71 -3.42
CA LEU A 358 -8.20 16.08 -2.89
C LEU A 358 -7.11 16.88 -3.60
N ILE A 359 -6.28 16.20 -4.38
CA ILE A 359 -5.23 16.80 -5.19
C ILE A 359 -5.73 16.83 -6.64
N GLY A 360 -5.73 17.98 -7.28
CA GLY A 360 -6.13 18.09 -8.69
C GLY A 360 -6.93 19.33 -9.04
N ASN A 361 -7.48 20.03 -8.04
CA ASN A 361 -8.18 21.29 -8.22
C ASN A 361 -7.29 22.46 -7.82
N GLY A 362 -6.50 23.02 -8.75
CA GLY A 362 -5.63 24.17 -8.51
C GLY A 362 -4.13 23.86 -8.57
N ASP A 363 -3.33 24.52 -7.75
CA ASP A 363 -1.87 24.30 -7.70
C ASP A 363 -1.55 22.97 -7.00
N ILE A 364 -1.32 21.93 -7.80
CA ILE A 364 -1.04 20.56 -7.33
C ILE A 364 0.21 20.52 -6.43
N LEU A 365 1.23 21.31 -6.74
CA LEU A 365 2.46 21.38 -5.98
C LEU A 365 2.20 21.93 -4.57
N LEU A 366 1.50 23.04 -4.48
CA LEU A 366 1.12 23.65 -3.21
C LEU A 366 0.19 22.73 -2.40
N GLN A 367 -0.84 22.17 -3.02
CA GLN A 367 -1.81 21.26 -2.38
C GLN A 367 -1.15 20.04 -1.77
N SER A 368 -0.15 19.46 -2.45
CA SER A 368 0.60 18.32 -1.95
C SER A 368 1.23 18.60 -0.58
N PHE A 369 1.94 19.72 -0.43
CA PHE A 369 2.59 20.08 0.84
C PHE A 369 1.59 20.58 1.90
N VAL A 370 0.48 21.24 1.51
CA VAL A 370 -0.61 21.61 2.42
C VAL A 370 -1.21 20.37 3.08
N LEU A 371 -1.56 19.37 2.31
CA LEU A 371 -2.16 18.14 2.84
C LEU A 371 -1.17 17.37 3.72
N CYS A 372 0.10 17.25 3.31
CA CYS A 372 1.12 16.63 4.13
C CYS A 372 1.29 17.36 5.47
N PHE A 373 1.31 18.71 5.47
CA PHE A 373 1.39 19.50 6.68
C PHE A 373 0.18 19.27 7.60
N ILE A 374 -1.04 19.33 7.06
CA ILE A 374 -2.27 19.12 7.84
C ILE A 374 -2.26 17.76 8.54
N PHE A 375 -1.97 16.68 7.79
CA PHE A 375 -1.99 15.33 8.37
C PHE A 375 -0.89 15.12 9.40
N LEU A 376 0.31 15.63 9.17
CA LEU A 376 1.41 15.50 10.13
C LEU A 376 1.24 16.40 11.35
N ALA A 377 0.65 17.59 11.19
CA ALA A 377 0.28 18.46 12.32
C ALA A 377 -0.80 17.81 13.20
N LEU A 378 -1.82 17.17 12.60
CA LEU A 378 -2.80 16.36 13.34
C LEU A 378 -2.12 15.19 14.08
N GLY A 379 -1.13 14.58 13.47
CA GLY A 379 -0.28 13.56 14.11
C GLY A 379 0.47 14.10 15.33
N CYS A 380 0.99 15.34 15.26
CA CYS A 380 1.65 15.99 16.39
C CYS A 380 0.66 16.22 17.56
N ILE A 381 -0.56 16.69 17.28
CA ILE A 381 -1.59 16.89 18.31
C ILE A 381 -1.89 15.56 19.02
N LEU A 382 -2.06 14.47 18.26
CA LEU A 382 -2.28 13.15 18.82
C LEU A 382 -1.10 12.65 19.67
N THR A 383 0.13 12.97 19.30
CA THR A 383 1.32 12.54 20.06
C THR A 383 1.56 13.37 21.31
N TYR A 384 1.25 14.67 21.27
CA TYR A 384 1.47 15.60 22.40
C TYR A 384 0.51 15.37 23.57
N GLY A 385 -0.74 15.02 23.33
CA GLY A 385 -1.76 14.79 24.36
C GLY A 385 -1.35 13.76 25.43
N ARG A 386 -0.40 12.87 25.15
CA ARG A 386 0.09 11.85 26.08
C ARG A 386 1.09 12.36 27.14
N ARG A 387 1.79 13.47 26.89
CA ARG A 387 2.72 14.01 27.89
C ARG A 387 2.02 14.59 29.13
N ARG A 388 0.70 14.80 29.05
CA ARG A 388 -0.12 15.29 30.17
C ARG A 388 -0.80 14.17 30.98
N GLU A 389 -0.80 12.91 30.48
CA GLU A 389 -1.46 11.76 31.14
C GLU A 389 -0.44 10.75 31.75
N ALA A 390 0.85 11.00 31.62
CA ALA A 390 1.96 10.22 32.22
C ALA A 390 2.67 11.05 33.28
#